data_bb21bef7499062cc8ea522632d797acb
#
_entry.id   bb21bef7499062cc8ea522632d797acb
#
_cell.length_a   1.000
_cell.length_b   1.000
_cell.length_c   1.000
_cell.angle_alpha   90.00
_cell.angle_beta   90.00
_cell.angle_gamma   90.00
#
_symmetry.space_group_name_H-M   'P 1'
#
loop_
_entity.id
_entity.type
_entity.pdbx_description
1 polymer ?
#
loop_
_entity_poly.entity_id
_entity_poly.type
_entity_poly.pdbx_seq_one_letter_code
_entity_poly.pdbx_strand_id
1 'polypeptide(L)'
;MKKILTPTLFLIFLIVFVSVNVFASDKIKRENEDLLQSVIKLVQDEYIDETVEDEIVESAINGMLQSLDPHSLYLNQKDFKELTSDTKGEFGGLGIEVTMEKGLVKVISPIDKTPAERAGIIEGDFITHINKDPILGKSLSEAVSLMRGKPNTEIEITIAREGLDEGFDLKLIREVIKVPGVLVSIKGEGNDIGYVRVSSFNEKTSDELYKEIIKFEFNPNNQIKSYILDLRRNPGGLLSQAIQVTNFFLDEGNIVSTKRPRFDKIINEYKAKKGDLIFGKPLLVIVNGGSASASEIVAGALQDNKRAIILGTKTFGKGSVQTLFPLEKSNLFSPNDLYGAVKLTTAEYFTPSGRSI
;
A
#
# COMPACT_ATOMS: atom_id res chain seq x y z
N MET A 1 -30.98 -63.85 -18.01
CA MET A 1 -31.79 -62.63 -18.18
C MET A 1 -31.05 -61.46 -17.50
N LYS A 2 -30.34 -60.65 -18.26
CA LYS A 2 -29.73 -59.40 -17.76
C LYS A 2 -30.80 -58.31 -17.81
N LYS A 3 -31.21 -57.82 -16.63
CA LYS A 3 -32.08 -56.64 -16.55
C LYS A 3 -31.25 -55.40 -16.91
N ILE A 4 -31.51 -54.81 -18.08
CA ILE A 4 -30.96 -53.55 -18.50
C ILE A 4 -31.71 -52.46 -17.70
N LEU A 5 -31.03 -51.78 -16.80
CA LEU A 5 -31.55 -50.60 -16.13
C LEU A 5 -31.75 -49.51 -17.20
N THR A 6 -32.98 -49.05 -17.36
CA THR A 6 -33.35 -48.07 -18.39
C THR A 6 -32.65 -46.71 -18.11
N PRO A 7 -32.17 -46.00 -19.13
CA PRO A 7 -31.46 -44.71 -18.97
C PRO A 7 -32.28 -43.64 -18.23
N THR A 8 -33.58 -43.76 -18.20
CA THR A 8 -34.50 -42.90 -17.43
C THR A 8 -34.32 -43.04 -15.91
N LEU A 9 -34.02 -44.24 -15.39
CA LEU A 9 -33.81 -44.44 -13.95
C LEU A 9 -32.48 -43.83 -13.48
N PHE A 10 -31.45 -43.83 -14.35
CA PHE A 10 -30.15 -43.22 -14.09
C PHE A 10 -30.23 -41.69 -14.10
N LEU A 11 -31.03 -41.10 -15.00
CA LEU A 11 -31.22 -39.66 -15.06
C LEU A 11 -31.97 -39.12 -13.83
N ILE A 12 -33.00 -39.84 -13.36
CA ILE A 12 -33.73 -39.47 -12.14
C ILE A 12 -32.81 -39.54 -10.91
N PHE A 13 -31.95 -40.55 -10.81
CA PHE A 13 -31.01 -40.69 -9.70
C PHE A 13 -29.95 -39.59 -9.70
N LEU A 14 -29.48 -39.15 -10.88
CA LEU A 14 -28.54 -38.06 -11.04
C LEU A 14 -29.17 -36.72 -10.65
N ILE A 15 -30.40 -36.46 -11.05
CA ILE A 15 -31.12 -35.20 -10.71
C ILE A 15 -31.43 -35.14 -9.21
N VAL A 16 -31.81 -36.23 -8.58
CA VAL A 16 -32.04 -36.28 -7.13
C VAL A 16 -30.72 -36.09 -6.35
N PHE A 17 -29.61 -36.66 -6.82
CA PHE A 17 -28.31 -36.51 -6.15
C PHE A 17 -27.77 -35.09 -6.25
N VAL A 18 -27.95 -34.42 -7.39
CA VAL A 18 -27.57 -33.01 -7.58
C VAL A 18 -28.43 -32.10 -6.71
N SER A 19 -29.76 -32.33 -6.70
CA SER A 19 -30.66 -31.51 -5.87
C SER A 19 -30.41 -31.67 -4.37
N VAL A 20 -30.12 -32.87 -3.87
CA VAL A 20 -29.82 -33.10 -2.45
C VAL A 20 -28.52 -32.39 -2.04
N ASN A 21 -27.49 -32.38 -2.90
CA ASN A 21 -26.23 -31.69 -2.60
C ASN A 21 -26.41 -30.16 -2.62
N VAL A 22 -27.22 -29.60 -3.50
CA VAL A 22 -27.52 -28.16 -3.52
C VAL A 22 -28.31 -27.75 -2.29
N PHE A 23 -29.35 -28.49 -1.91
CA PHE A 23 -30.14 -28.20 -0.69
C PHE A 23 -29.33 -28.36 0.60
N ALA A 24 -28.42 -29.34 0.67
CA ALA A 24 -27.55 -29.49 1.82
C ALA A 24 -26.53 -28.34 1.95
N SER A 25 -25.96 -27.88 0.85
CA SER A 25 -25.06 -26.72 0.81
C SER A 25 -25.75 -25.45 1.26
N ASP A 26 -26.95 -25.19 0.76
CA ASP A 26 -27.73 -23.98 1.12
C ASP A 26 -28.19 -24.02 2.58
N LYS A 27 -28.50 -25.20 3.14
CA LYS A 27 -28.88 -25.35 4.54
C LYS A 27 -27.71 -25.03 5.47
N ILE A 28 -26.53 -25.60 5.22
CA ILE A 28 -25.31 -25.34 6.01
C ILE A 28 -24.93 -23.86 5.95
N LYS A 29 -25.09 -23.24 4.80
CA LYS A 29 -24.84 -21.80 4.60
C LYS A 29 -25.76 -20.95 5.48
N ARG A 30 -27.04 -21.21 5.50
CA ARG A 30 -28.03 -20.50 6.33
C ARG A 30 -27.75 -20.70 7.83
N GLU A 31 -27.45 -21.92 8.27
CA GLU A 31 -27.13 -22.18 9.67
C GLU A 31 -25.91 -21.37 10.17
N ASN A 32 -24.89 -21.16 9.31
CA ASN A 32 -23.74 -20.33 9.67
C ASN A 32 -24.07 -18.83 9.68
N GLU A 33 -24.89 -18.37 8.75
CA GLU A 33 -25.40 -16.98 8.74
C GLU A 33 -26.24 -16.69 9.98
N ASP A 34 -27.16 -17.59 10.33
CA ASP A 34 -28.01 -17.50 11.53
C ASP A 34 -27.18 -17.52 12.82
N LEU A 35 -26.10 -18.35 12.87
CA LEU A 35 -25.19 -18.38 14.01
C LEU A 35 -24.49 -17.03 14.21
N LEU A 36 -23.93 -16.47 13.12
CA LEU A 36 -23.25 -15.17 13.20
C LEU A 36 -24.19 -14.06 13.67
N GLN A 37 -25.40 -13.99 13.13
CA GLN A 37 -26.42 -13.03 13.55
C GLN A 37 -26.83 -13.20 15.00
N SER A 38 -26.99 -14.47 15.45
CA SER A 38 -27.34 -14.76 16.85
C SER A 38 -26.25 -14.32 17.82
N VAL A 39 -24.97 -14.48 17.46
CA VAL A 39 -23.84 -14.04 18.29
C VAL A 39 -23.77 -12.51 18.33
N ILE A 40 -23.93 -11.81 17.20
CA ILE A 40 -23.96 -10.35 17.16
C ILE A 40 -25.07 -9.82 18.07
N LYS A 41 -26.27 -10.38 17.95
CA LYS A 41 -27.41 -9.99 18.79
C LYS A 41 -27.14 -10.25 20.27
N LEU A 42 -26.59 -11.41 20.62
CA LEU A 42 -26.25 -11.73 22.02
C LEU A 42 -25.26 -10.72 22.61
N VAL A 43 -24.24 -10.30 21.82
CA VAL A 43 -23.27 -9.29 22.26
C VAL A 43 -23.97 -7.94 22.47
N GLN A 44 -24.87 -7.54 21.59
CA GLN A 44 -25.61 -6.29 21.72
C GLN A 44 -26.56 -6.29 22.94
N ASP A 45 -27.19 -7.43 23.22
CA ASP A 45 -28.21 -7.53 24.29
C ASP A 45 -27.57 -7.72 25.68
N GLU A 46 -26.42 -8.39 25.79
CA GLU A 46 -25.90 -8.89 27.08
C GLU A 46 -24.52 -8.33 27.47
N TYR A 47 -23.81 -7.63 26.56
CA TYR A 47 -22.51 -7.05 26.91
C TYR A 47 -22.67 -5.88 27.89
N ILE A 48 -21.73 -5.75 28.84
CA ILE A 48 -21.82 -4.81 29.96
C ILE A 48 -21.87 -3.33 29.54
N ASP A 49 -21.22 -2.99 28.42
CA ASP A 49 -21.18 -1.62 27.90
C ASP A 49 -21.99 -1.52 26.60
N GLU A 50 -22.42 -0.30 26.26
CA GLU A 50 -23.06 -0.05 24.96
C GLU A 50 -22.11 -0.40 23.81
N THR A 51 -22.63 -1.13 22.82
CA THR A 51 -21.89 -1.54 21.63
C THR A 51 -22.48 -0.93 20.39
N VAL A 52 -21.60 -0.59 19.43
CA VAL A 52 -22.00 -0.13 18.11
C VAL A 52 -21.99 -1.32 17.15
N GLU A 53 -23.13 -1.59 16.52
CA GLU A 53 -23.29 -2.76 15.62
C GLU A 53 -22.25 -2.78 14.51
N ASP A 54 -22.01 -1.65 13.84
CA ASP A 54 -21.03 -1.54 12.75
C ASP A 54 -19.61 -1.90 13.22
N GLU A 55 -19.22 -1.56 14.44
CA GLU A 55 -17.90 -1.89 15.02
C GLU A 55 -17.77 -3.39 15.31
N ILE A 56 -18.83 -4.03 15.79
CA ILE A 56 -18.86 -5.49 16.03
C ILE A 56 -18.72 -6.22 14.70
N VAL A 57 -19.49 -5.81 13.69
CA VAL A 57 -19.45 -6.44 12.35
C VAL A 57 -18.07 -6.25 11.69
N GLU A 58 -17.51 -5.05 11.78
CA GLU A 58 -16.17 -4.77 11.27
C GLU A 58 -15.10 -5.63 11.96
N SER A 59 -15.20 -5.76 13.28
CA SER A 59 -14.31 -6.61 14.09
C SER A 59 -14.43 -8.09 13.73
N ALA A 60 -15.63 -8.58 13.51
CA ALA A 60 -15.88 -9.95 13.09
C ALA A 60 -15.27 -10.24 11.70
N ILE A 61 -15.47 -9.34 10.73
CA ILE A 61 -14.89 -9.44 9.39
C ILE A 61 -13.36 -9.43 9.48
N ASN A 62 -12.77 -8.51 10.25
CA ASN A 62 -11.34 -8.43 10.43
C ASN A 62 -10.77 -9.68 11.13
N GLY A 63 -11.46 -10.22 12.14
CA GLY A 63 -11.08 -11.48 12.77
C GLY A 63 -11.02 -12.65 11.80
N MET A 64 -12.02 -12.76 10.92
CA MET A 64 -12.03 -13.76 9.85
C MET A 64 -10.86 -13.59 8.87
N LEU A 65 -10.60 -12.37 8.41
CA LEU A 65 -9.54 -12.09 7.44
C LEU A 65 -8.15 -12.30 8.04
N GLN A 66 -7.92 -11.86 9.28
CA GLN A 66 -6.67 -12.04 10.01
C GLN A 66 -6.36 -13.52 10.30
N SER A 67 -7.38 -14.39 10.36
CA SER A 67 -7.16 -15.84 10.47
C SER A 67 -6.54 -16.47 9.22
N LEU A 68 -6.57 -15.78 8.09
CA LEU A 68 -5.98 -16.24 6.83
C LEU A 68 -4.50 -15.89 6.74
N ASP A 69 -4.15 -14.62 6.98
CA ASP A 69 -2.79 -14.07 6.94
C ASP A 69 -2.76 -12.66 7.57
N PRO A 70 -1.56 -12.12 7.92
CA PRO A 70 -1.44 -10.80 8.56
C PRO A 70 -1.65 -9.60 7.61
N HIS A 71 -1.90 -9.82 6.32
CA HIS A 71 -2.00 -8.78 5.31
C HIS A 71 -3.43 -8.60 4.77
N SER A 72 -4.27 -9.64 4.95
CA SER A 72 -5.68 -9.59 4.56
C SER A 72 -6.48 -8.85 5.62
N LEU A 73 -7.26 -7.85 5.21
CA LEU A 73 -8.05 -7.01 6.10
C LEU A 73 -9.23 -6.35 5.40
N TYR A 74 -10.22 -5.96 6.18
CA TYR A 74 -11.31 -5.12 5.73
C TYR A 74 -10.92 -3.65 5.91
N LEU A 75 -11.23 -2.87 4.90
CA LEU A 75 -11.08 -1.41 4.88
C LEU A 75 -12.47 -0.80 4.87
N ASN A 76 -12.86 -0.10 5.91
CA ASN A 76 -14.08 0.69 5.87
C ASN A 76 -13.97 1.83 4.83
N GLN A 77 -15.03 2.59 4.62
CA GLN A 77 -15.05 3.64 3.58
C GLN A 77 -13.92 4.68 3.76
N LYS A 78 -13.59 5.01 5.02
CA LYS A 78 -12.55 5.99 5.35
C LYS A 78 -11.18 5.42 4.98
N ASP A 79 -10.86 4.24 5.46
CA ASP A 79 -9.57 3.58 5.26
C ASP A 79 -9.34 3.24 3.78
N PHE A 80 -10.41 2.85 3.07
CA PHE A 80 -10.33 2.62 1.62
C PHE A 80 -10.05 3.90 0.82
N LYS A 81 -10.63 5.04 1.22
CA LYS A 81 -10.33 6.34 0.62
C LYS A 81 -8.90 6.79 0.92
N GLU A 82 -8.43 6.58 2.15
CA GLU A 82 -7.05 6.89 2.54
C GLU A 82 -6.05 6.06 1.73
N LEU A 83 -6.24 4.75 1.66
CA LEU A 83 -5.40 3.87 0.84
C LEU A 83 -5.39 4.28 -0.64
N THR A 84 -6.54 4.67 -1.18
CA THR A 84 -6.64 5.13 -2.57
C THR A 84 -5.88 6.45 -2.77
N SER A 85 -5.95 7.37 -1.81
CA SER A 85 -5.18 8.63 -1.85
C SER A 85 -3.68 8.38 -1.77
N ASP A 86 -3.23 7.54 -0.84
CA ASP A 86 -1.81 7.16 -0.71
C ASP A 86 -1.29 6.50 -2.00
N THR A 87 -2.11 5.67 -2.64
CA THR A 87 -1.79 5.04 -3.94
C THR A 87 -1.60 6.07 -5.06
N LYS A 88 -2.30 7.19 -5.01
CA LYS A 88 -2.12 8.33 -5.94
C LYS A 88 -0.90 9.18 -5.63
N GLY A 89 -0.22 8.95 -4.50
CA GLY A 89 0.89 9.78 -4.02
C GLY A 89 0.45 11.17 -3.54
N GLU A 90 -0.79 11.27 -3.07
CA GLU A 90 -1.40 12.50 -2.58
C GLU A 90 -2.19 12.21 -1.31
N PHE A 91 -2.15 13.11 -0.35
CA PHE A 91 -3.02 13.01 0.84
C PHE A 91 -3.48 14.39 1.29
N GLY A 92 -4.64 14.44 1.93
CA GLY A 92 -5.09 15.67 2.56
C GLY A 92 -4.42 15.85 3.93
N GLY A 93 -3.75 17.00 4.13
CA GLY A 93 -3.01 17.24 5.37
C GLY A 93 -2.32 18.60 5.40
N LEU A 94 -1.29 18.70 6.24
CA LEU A 94 -0.57 19.94 6.52
C LEU A 94 0.76 20.05 5.77
N GLY A 95 1.33 18.90 5.35
CA GLY A 95 2.65 18.88 4.70
C GLY A 95 3.81 19.00 5.69
N ILE A 96 3.83 18.12 6.67
CA ILE A 96 4.88 18.05 7.70
C ILE A 96 5.47 16.64 7.73
N GLU A 97 6.77 16.54 7.70
CA GLU A 97 7.49 15.31 8.05
C GLU A 97 7.71 15.29 9.56
N VAL A 98 7.29 14.23 10.23
CA VAL A 98 7.26 14.16 11.69
C VAL A 98 7.83 12.85 12.23
N THR A 99 8.27 12.88 13.49
CA THR A 99 8.67 11.71 14.27
C THR A 99 8.13 11.82 15.70
N MET A 100 8.28 10.76 16.49
CA MET A 100 8.00 10.83 17.93
C MET A 100 9.27 11.06 18.71
N GLU A 101 9.26 12.05 19.59
CA GLU A 101 10.30 12.29 20.57
C GLU A 101 9.68 12.65 21.92
N LYS A 102 10.06 11.93 22.99
CA LYS A 102 9.56 12.14 24.36
C LYS A 102 8.03 12.10 24.50
N GLY A 103 7.35 11.29 23.67
CA GLY A 103 5.90 11.16 23.69
C GLY A 103 5.14 12.28 22.98
N LEU A 104 5.83 13.16 22.27
CA LEU A 104 5.26 14.24 21.48
C LEU A 104 5.67 14.10 20.02
N VAL A 105 4.89 14.70 19.12
CA VAL A 105 5.20 14.76 17.69
C VAL A 105 6.20 15.88 17.45
N LYS A 106 7.41 15.50 17.00
CA LYS A 106 8.46 16.45 16.62
C LYS A 106 8.48 16.65 15.13
N VAL A 107 8.52 17.89 14.70
CA VAL A 107 8.69 18.28 13.30
C VAL A 107 10.12 18.02 12.85
N ILE A 108 10.29 17.15 11.83
CA ILE A 108 11.57 16.95 11.14
C ILE A 108 11.75 18.07 10.13
N SER A 109 10.72 18.29 9.30
CA SER A 109 10.76 19.33 8.28
C SER A 109 9.34 19.65 7.78
N PRO A 110 8.95 20.90 7.58
CA PRO A 110 7.82 21.23 6.73
C PRO A 110 8.16 20.93 5.27
N ILE A 111 7.17 20.54 4.48
CA ILE A 111 7.30 20.34 3.03
C ILE A 111 7.08 21.70 2.33
N ASP A 112 7.92 22.02 1.37
CA ASP A 112 7.83 23.28 0.60
C ASP A 112 6.44 23.49 -0.02
N LYS A 113 5.97 24.74 0.01
CA LYS A 113 4.69 25.19 -0.59
C LYS A 113 3.45 24.53 0.02
N THR A 114 3.53 24.06 1.25
CA THR A 114 2.42 23.45 1.99
C THR A 114 1.84 24.40 3.05
N PRO A 115 0.67 24.07 3.63
CA PRO A 115 0.09 24.86 4.73
C PRO A 115 1.05 25.04 5.92
N ALA A 116 1.81 24.01 6.25
CA ALA A 116 2.73 24.04 7.38
C ALA A 116 3.87 25.06 7.17
N GLU A 117 4.51 25.04 6.00
CA GLU A 117 5.56 26.01 5.68
C GLU A 117 5.02 27.45 5.70
N ARG A 118 3.86 27.68 5.07
CA ARG A 118 3.24 29.01 5.04
C ARG A 118 2.82 29.53 6.42
N ALA A 119 2.50 28.61 7.34
CA ALA A 119 2.18 28.95 8.73
C ALA A 119 3.43 29.20 9.59
N GLY A 120 4.65 29.02 9.05
CA GLY A 120 5.88 29.25 9.77
C GLY A 120 6.27 28.14 10.74
N ILE A 121 5.81 26.91 10.50
CA ILE A 121 6.31 25.72 11.21
C ILE A 121 7.73 25.46 10.75
N ILE A 122 8.63 25.14 11.68
CA ILE A 122 10.04 24.90 11.42
C ILE A 122 10.53 23.55 11.99
N GLU A 123 11.69 23.11 11.54
CA GLU A 123 12.39 21.98 12.10
C GLU A 123 12.60 22.14 13.62
N GLY A 124 12.35 21.09 14.36
CA GLY A 124 12.51 21.06 15.82
C GLY A 124 11.27 21.48 16.62
N ASP A 125 10.23 22.02 15.98
CA ASP A 125 8.95 22.29 16.64
C ASP A 125 8.34 21.00 17.20
N PHE A 126 7.62 21.10 18.32
CA PHE A 126 6.83 20.02 18.88
C PHE A 126 5.33 20.36 18.76
N ILE A 127 4.55 19.46 18.17
CA ILE A 127 3.10 19.54 18.21
C ILE A 127 2.65 18.90 19.51
N THR A 128 1.92 19.63 20.33
CA THR A 128 1.46 19.19 21.65
C THR A 128 -0.04 18.88 21.71
N HIS A 129 -0.85 19.62 20.92
CA HIS A 129 -2.29 19.44 20.83
C HIS A 129 -2.74 19.48 19.37
N ILE A 130 -3.82 18.77 19.08
CA ILE A 130 -4.56 18.80 17.80
C ILE A 130 -6.04 19.03 18.14
N ASN A 131 -6.63 20.11 17.60
CA ASN A 131 -7.99 20.55 17.92
C ASN A 131 -8.26 20.65 19.43
N LYS A 132 -7.28 21.13 20.19
CA LYS A 132 -7.22 21.25 21.65
C LYS A 132 -7.10 19.93 22.43
N ASP A 133 -7.11 18.80 21.75
CA ASP A 133 -6.88 17.50 22.38
C ASP A 133 -5.37 17.23 22.50
N PRO A 134 -4.85 16.85 23.68
CA PRO A 134 -3.45 16.54 23.86
C PRO A 134 -3.06 15.28 23.08
N ILE A 135 -1.86 15.31 22.50
CA ILE A 135 -1.32 14.15 21.78
C ILE A 135 -0.38 13.30 22.61
N LEU A 136 -0.07 13.73 23.82
CA LEU A 136 0.73 12.95 24.75
C LEU A 136 0.06 11.60 25.04
N GLY A 137 0.83 10.51 24.85
CA GLY A 137 0.33 9.14 25.00
C GLY A 137 -0.27 8.50 23.75
N LYS A 138 -0.43 9.26 22.67
CA LYS A 138 -0.82 8.72 21.36
C LYS A 138 0.40 8.20 20.61
N SER A 139 0.20 7.22 19.75
CA SER A 139 1.20 6.76 18.79
C SER A 139 1.40 7.79 17.67
N LEU A 140 2.53 7.71 16.96
CA LEU A 140 2.76 8.54 15.77
C LEU A 140 1.66 8.37 14.71
N SER A 141 1.20 7.13 14.50
CA SER A 141 0.14 6.82 13.52
C SER A 141 -1.17 7.51 13.88
N GLU A 142 -1.59 7.49 15.16
CA GLU A 142 -2.79 8.17 15.63
C GLU A 142 -2.67 9.69 15.46
N ALA A 143 -1.54 10.28 15.84
CA ALA A 143 -1.32 11.72 15.68
C ALA A 143 -1.32 12.13 14.21
N VAL A 144 -0.68 11.36 13.33
CA VAL A 144 -0.70 11.59 11.87
C VAL A 144 -2.12 11.46 11.32
N SER A 145 -2.90 10.47 11.76
CA SER A 145 -4.30 10.31 11.34
C SER A 145 -5.17 11.51 11.73
N LEU A 146 -4.93 12.11 12.90
CA LEU A 146 -5.61 13.34 13.34
C LEU A 146 -5.22 14.57 12.51
N MET A 147 -3.94 14.67 12.11
CA MET A 147 -3.44 15.76 11.25
C MET A 147 -3.92 15.62 9.81
N ARG A 148 -4.09 14.40 9.29
CA ARG A 148 -4.70 14.13 7.99
C ARG A 148 -6.19 14.48 7.99
N GLY A 149 -6.76 14.65 6.83
CA GLY A 149 -8.21 14.88 6.65
C GLY A 149 -8.54 15.42 5.27
N LYS A 150 -9.83 15.71 5.06
CA LYS A 150 -10.29 16.22 3.77
C LYS A 150 -9.63 17.56 3.45
N PRO A 151 -9.13 17.79 2.22
CA PRO A 151 -8.69 19.10 1.79
C PRO A 151 -9.78 20.17 2.00
N ASN A 152 -9.38 21.40 2.27
CA ASN A 152 -10.22 22.55 2.60
C ASN A 152 -10.96 22.44 3.95
N THR A 153 -10.52 21.56 4.86
CA THR A 153 -11.00 21.55 6.25
C THR A 153 -10.00 22.23 7.18
N GLU A 154 -10.51 22.94 8.19
CA GLU A 154 -9.68 23.58 9.22
C GLU A 154 -9.18 22.56 10.24
N ILE A 155 -7.98 22.81 10.76
CA ILE A 155 -7.39 22.14 11.90
C ILE A 155 -6.64 23.16 12.75
N GLU A 156 -6.72 23.02 14.07
CA GLU A 156 -5.95 23.81 15.02
C GLU A 156 -4.87 22.93 15.64
N ILE A 157 -3.62 23.39 15.64
CA ILE A 157 -2.50 22.70 16.27
C ILE A 157 -1.78 23.63 17.23
N THR A 158 -1.37 23.12 18.39
CA THR A 158 -0.55 23.87 19.36
C THR A 158 0.90 23.45 19.19
N ILE A 159 1.76 24.44 18.97
CA ILE A 159 3.21 24.27 18.79
C ILE A 159 3.94 24.69 20.06
N ALA A 160 4.84 23.84 20.54
CA ALA A 160 5.90 24.21 21.49
C ALA A 160 7.21 24.31 20.72
N ARG A 161 7.88 25.46 20.86
CA ARG A 161 9.13 25.81 20.14
C ARG A 161 10.24 26.13 21.13
N GLU A 162 11.42 25.61 20.88
CA GLU A 162 12.59 25.93 21.70
C GLU A 162 12.84 27.44 21.70
N GLY A 163 13.07 28.01 22.89
CA GLY A 163 13.28 29.45 23.09
C GLY A 163 12.01 30.27 23.32
N LEU A 164 10.83 29.65 23.34
CA LEU A 164 9.57 30.26 23.76
C LEU A 164 9.10 29.64 25.07
N ASP A 165 8.67 30.48 26.01
CA ASP A 165 8.18 30.02 27.32
C ASP A 165 6.78 29.36 27.23
N GLU A 166 5.98 29.78 26.27
CA GLU A 166 4.62 29.29 26.06
C GLU A 166 4.44 28.76 24.63
N GLY A 167 3.62 27.71 24.51
CA GLY A 167 3.16 27.22 23.21
C GLY A 167 2.20 28.20 22.53
N PHE A 168 2.08 28.14 21.23
CA PHE A 168 1.16 28.97 20.44
C PHE A 168 0.30 28.12 19.51
N ASP A 169 -0.91 28.59 19.27
CA ASP A 169 -1.87 27.91 18.41
C ASP A 169 -1.77 28.42 16.97
N LEU A 170 -1.85 27.47 16.05
CA LEU A 170 -1.91 27.71 14.61
C LEU A 170 -3.19 27.09 14.03
N LYS A 171 -3.96 27.90 13.31
CA LYS A 171 -5.09 27.44 12.50
C LYS A 171 -4.64 27.27 11.06
N LEU A 172 -4.76 26.07 10.54
CA LEU A 172 -4.37 25.71 9.20
C LEU A 172 -5.53 25.11 8.44
N ILE A 173 -5.49 25.30 7.13
CA ILE A 173 -6.42 24.62 6.22
C ILE A 173 -5.67 23.43 5.60
N ARG A 174 -6.23 22.22 5.72
CA ARG A 174 -5.66 21.05 5.05
C ARG A 174 -5.72 21.22 3.55
N GLU A 175 -4.65 20.84 2.88
CA GLU A 175 -4.55 20.84 1.42
C GLU A 175 -4.17 19.45 0.90
N VAL A 176 -4.26 19.28 -0.42
CA VAL A 176 -3.70 18.09 -1.08
C VAL A 176 -2.18 18.22 -1.07
N ILE A 177 -1.54 17.39 -0.27
CA ILE A 177 -0.08 17.31 -0.18
C ILE A 177 0.41 16.28 -1.19
N LYS A 178 1.32 16.69 -2.08
CA LYS A 178 1.97 15.81 -3.04
C LYS A 178 3.33 15.42 -2.49
N VAL A 179 3.53 14.13 -2.29
CA VAL A 179 4.84 13.62 -1.86
C VAL A 179 5.51 13.02 -3.09
N PRO A 180 6.64 13.59 -3.54
CA PRO A 180 7.39 13.02 -4.65
C PRO A 180 7.79 11.57 -4.32
N GLY A 181 7.40 10.63 -5.17
CA GLY A 181 7.83 9.24 -5.07
C GLY A 181 9.30 9.05 -5.44
N VAL A 182 9.87 10.02 -6.16
CA VAL A 182 11.22 9.99 -6.71
C VAL A 182 11.99 11.26 -6.34
N LEU A 183 13.16 11.09 -5.76
CA LEU A 183 14.10 12.16 -5.45
C LEU A 183 15.40 11.89 -6.19
N VAL A 184 15.96 12.91 -6.83
CA VAL A 184 17.17 12.79 -7.63
C VAL A 184 18.25 13.79 -7.25
N SER A 185 19.50 13.39 -7.40
CA SER A 185 20.65 14.28 -7.29
C SER A 185 21.83 13.73 -8.10
N ILE A 186 22.77 14.60 -8.44
CA ILE A 186 24.04 14.19 -9.03
C ILE A 186 25.07 14.04 -7.92
N LYS A 187 25.83 12.96 -7.93
CA LYS A 187 26.83 12.59 -6.93
C LYS A 187 28.18 12.26 -7.61
N GLY A 188 29.17 11.94 -6.79
CA GLY A 188 30.54 11.65 -7.20
C GLY A 188 31.39 12.91 -7.30
N GLU A 189 32.71 12.76 -7.15
CA GLU A 189 33.68 13.86 -7.26
C GLU A 189 33.67 14.51 -8.65
N GLY A 190 33.37 13.70 -9.69
CA GLY A 190 33.22 14.18 -11.07
C GLY A 190 31.81 14.63 -11.46
N ASN A 191 30.86 14.67 -10.54
CA ASN A 191 29.42 14.89 -10.81
C ASN A 191 28.91 13.94 -11.92
N ASP A 192 29.30 12.66 -11.86
CA ASP A 192 29.09 11.68 -12.93
C ASP A 192 28.24 10.48 -12.48
N ILE A 193 27.64 10.54 -11.29
CA ILE A 193 26.75 9.52 -10.75
C ILE A 193 25.34 10.09 -10.61
N GLY A 194 24.39 9.52 -11.36
CA GLY A 194 22.96 9.79 -11.19
C GLY A 194 22.42 9.04 -9.97
N TYR A 195 22.17 9.74 -8.88
CA TYR A 195 21.55 9.17 -7.70
C TYR A 195 20.04 9.37 -7.78
N VAL A 196 19.30 8.27 -7.68
CA VAL A 196 17.84 8.22 -7.72
C VAL A 196 17.34 7.47 -6.51
N ARG A 197 16.57 8.12 -5.67
CA ARG A 197 15.85 7.49 -4.57
C ARG A 197 14.38 7.35 -4.93
N VAL A 198 13.86 6.14 -4.85
CA VAL A 198 12.44 5.85 -4.94
C VAL A 198 11.93 5.54 -3.53
N SER A 199 11.05 6.39 -2.99
CA SER A 199 10.55 6.29 -1.62
C SER A 199 9.27 5.45 -1.51
N SER A 200 8.49 5.36 -2.60
CA SER A 200 7.27 4.54 -2.70
C SER A 200 6.92 4.29 -4.16
N PHE A 201 6.10 3.28 -4.43
CA PHE A 201 5.58 2.98 -5.77
C PHE A 201 4.11 3.38 -5.89
N ASN A 202 3.85 4.68 -6.04
CA ASN A 202 2.52 5.25 -6.29
C ASN A 202 2.27 5.44 -7.80
N GLU A 203 1.08 5.85 -8.21
CA GLU A 203 0.68 5.99 -9.62
C GLU A 203 1.58 6.91 -10.46
N LYS A 204 2.35 7.80 -9.83
CA LYS A 204 3.21 8.80 -10.49
C LYS A 204 4.67 8.38 -10.58
N THR A 205 5.08 7.36 -9.83
CA THR A 205 6.49 7.01 -9.63
C THR A 205 7.23 6.74 -10.93
N SER A 206 6.66 5.98 -11.85
CA SER A 206 7.31 5.69 -13.14
C SER A 206 7.45 6.95 -14.01
N ASP A 207 6.42 7.80 -14.07
CA ASP A 207 6.45 9.02 -14.85
C ASP A 207 7.45 10.04 -14.29
N GLU A 208 7.53 10.16 -12.96
CA GLU A 208 8.53 10.99 -12.28
C GLU A 208 9.94 10.49 -12.57
N LEU A 209 10.17 9.20 -12.39
CA LEU A 209 11.47 8.57 -12.64
C LEU A 209 11.90 8.73 -14.10
N TYR A 210 11.00 8.47 -15.05
CA TYR A 210 11.27 8.67 -16.46
C TYR A 210 11.75 10.09 -16.76
N LYS A 211 10.99 11.10 -16.30
CA LYS A 211 11.33 12.52 -16.51
C LYS A 211 12.71 12.87 -15.95
N GLU A 212 13.03 12.37 -14.77
CA GLU A 212 14.30 12.69 -14.11
C GLU A 212 15.49 11.98 -14.78
N ILE A 213 15.35 10.72 -15.19
CA ILE A 213 16.40 10.03 -15.96
C ILE A 213 16.64 10.74 -17.31
N ILE A 214 15.57 11.11 -18.02
CA ILE A 214 15.70 11.85 -19.30
C ILE A 214 16.42 13.19 -19.11
N LYS A 215 16.12 13.92 -18.03
CA LYS A 215 16.85 15.16 -17.72
C LYS A 215 18.34 14.87 -17.47
N PHE A 216 18.69 13.79 -16.81
CA PHE A 216 20.10 13.44 -16.59
C PHE A 216 20.81 13.06 -17.89
N GLU A 217 20.18 12.23 -18.72
CA GLU A 217 20.79 11.71 -19.94
C GLU A 217 20.92 12.76 -21.06
N PHE A 218 19.95 13.64 -21.19
CA PHE A 218 19.89 14.60 -22.30
C PHE A 218 20.27 16.03 -21.92
N ASN A 219 20.71 16.29 -20.68
CA ASN A 219 21.29 17.58 -20.33
C ASN A 219 22.77 17.64 -20.78
N PRO A 220 23.12 18.53 -21.70
CA PRO A 220 24.49 18.61 -22.23
C PRO A 220 25.55 18.97 -21.18
N ASN A 221 25.14 19.51 -20.04
CA ASN A 221 26.03 19.81 -18.92
C ASN A 221 26.28 18.62 -18.00
N ASN A 222 25.53 17.53 -18.15
CA ASN A 222 25.68 16.32 -17.34
C ASN A 222 26.54 15.29 -18.09
N GLN A 223 27.43 14.62 -17.35
CA GLN A 223 28.24 13.52 -17.89
C GLN A 223 28.03 12.28 -17.03
N ILE A 224 26.77 11.87 -16.86
CA ILE A 224 26.41 10.72 -16.03
C ILE A 224 27.00 9.45 -16.65
N LYS A 225 27.83 8.75 -15.87
CA LYS A 225 28.50 7.49 -16.26
C LYS A 225 27.91 6.26 -15.59
N SER A 226 27.24 6.43 -14.45
CA SER A 226 26.66 5.34 -13.67
C SER A 226 25.47 5.82 -12.85
N TYR A 227 24.67 4.88 -12.34
CA TYR A 227 23.48 5.17 -11.56
C TYR A 227 23.47 4.43 -10.23
N ILE A 228 22.87 5.06 -9.24
CA ILE A 228 22.49 4.45 -7.96
C ILE A 228 20.98 4.57 -7.82
N LEU A 229 20.29 3.44 -7.71
CA LEU A 229 18.88 3.34 -7.37
C LEU A 229 18.75 2.98 -5.89
N ASP A 230 18.31 3.93 -5.08
CA ASP A 230 18.13 3.75 -3.63
C ASP A 230 16.67 3.39 -3.31
N LEU A 231 16.47 2.15 -2.85
CA LEU A 231 15.18 1.60 -2.43
C LEU A 231 15.11 1.40 -0.91
N ARG A 232 16.05 1.95 -0.14
CA ARG A 232 16.04 1.82 1.33
C ARG A 232 14.81 2.48 1.92
N ARG A 233 14.18 1.79 2.91
CA ARG A 233 12.94 2.23 3.59
C ARG A 233 11.76 2.46 2.63
N ASN A 234 11.77 1.81 1.47
CA ASN A 234 10.64 1.84 0.55
C ASN A 234 9.77 0.60 0.79
N PRO A 235 8.56 0.73 1.36
CA PRO A 235 7.70 -0.40 1.73
C PRO A 235 7.04 -1.07 0.53
N GLY A 236 7.29 -0.55 -0.68
CA GLY A 236 6.68 -1.02 -1.92
C GLY A 236 5.58 -0.09 -2.43
N GLY A 237 4.52 -0.68 -2.94
CA GLY A 237 3.37 -0.01 -3.55
C GLY A 237 2.82 -0.80 -4.74
N LEU A 238 2.46 -0.10 -5.80
CA LEU A 238 1.80 -0.69 -6.97
C LEU A 238 2.72 -1.60 -7.78
N LEU A 239 2.25 -2.82 -8.03
CA LEU A 239 2.92 -3.78 -8.91
C LEU A 239 3.19 -3.20 -10.30
N SER A 240 2.22 -2.50 -10.87
CA SER A 240 2.35 -1.86 -12.19
C SER A 240 3.52 -0.88 -12.24
N GLN A 241 3.76 -0.15 -11.17
CA GLN A 241 4.86 0.79 -11.06
C GLN A 241 6.21 0.09 -10.89
N ALA A 242 6.26 -0.98 -10.10
CA ALA A 242 7.47 -1.80 -10.01
C ALA A 242 7.88 -2.39 -11.36
N ILE A 243 6.92 -2.89 -12.14
CA ILE A 243 7.14 -3.41 -13.48
C ILE A 243 7.69 -2.31 -14.42
N GLN A 244 7.07 -1.12 -14.43
CA GLN A 244 7.50 -0.01 -15.29
C GLN A 244 8.90 0.50 -14.89
N VAL A 245 9.13 0.72 -13.59
CA VAL A 245 10.44 1.15 -13.07
C VAL A 245 11.53 0.13 -13.43
N THR A 246 11.25 -1.15 -13.26
CA THR A 246 12.23 -2.20 -13.67
C THR A 246 12.51 -2.17 -15.17
N ASN A 247 11.45 -1.99 -15.96
CA ASN A 247 11.55 -1.93 -17.42
C ASN A 247 12.43 -0.78 -17.92
N PHE A 248 12.56 0.31 -17.18
CA PHE A 248 13.45 1.43 -17.54
C PHE A 248 14.94 1.08 -17.50
N PHE A 249 15.29 -0.04 -16.91
CA PHE A 249 16.67 -0.51 -16.78
C PHE A 249 16.93 -1.84 -17.50
N LEU A 250 15.94 -2.37 -18.22
CA LEU A 250 16.07 -3.64 -18.96
C LEU A 250 15.67 -3.48 -20.42
N ASP A 251 16.32 -4.20 -21.31
CA ASP A 251 15.91 -4.34 -22.71
C ASP A 251 15.11 -5.63 -22.97
N GLU A 252 15.31 -6.66 -22.15
CA GLU A 252 14.66 -7.95 -22.25
C GLU A 252 14.69 -8.71 -20.91
N GLY A 253 14.08 -9.87 -20.86
CA GLY A 253 14.06 -10.74 -19.70
C GLY A 253 12.75 -10.66 -18.90
N ASN A 254 12.60 -11.57 -17.97
CA ASN A 254 11.46 -11.59 -17.07
C ASN A 254 11.65 -10.54 -15.96
N ILE A 255 10.57 -9.92 -15.51
CA ILE A 255 10.55 -8.99 -14.37
C ILE A 255 10.04 -9.71 -13.14
N VAL A 256 8.83 -10.25 -13.22
CA VAL A 256 8.16 -10.92 -12.09
C VAL A 256 7.08 -11.85 -12.63
N SER A 257 6.82 -12.93 -11.92
CA SER A 257 5.62 -13.75 -12.14
C SER A 257 4.77 -13.81 -10.88
N THR A 258 3.46 -14.00 -11.07
CA THR A 258 2.51 -14.21 -9.97
C THR A 258 1.93 -15.61 -10.08
N LYS A 259 1.88 -16.33 -8.97
CA LYS A 259 1.33 -17.69 -8.89
C LYS A 259 0.27 -17.79 -7.81
N ARG A 260 -0.70 -18.68 -8.02
CA ARG A 260 -1.58 -19.19 -6.95
C ARG A 260 -1.08 -20.56 -6.51
N PRO A 261 -0.40 -20.67 -5.37
CA PRO A 261 0.19 -21.95 -4.93
C PRO A 261 -0.84 -23.08 -4.86
N ARG A 262 -2.05 -22.80 -4.38
CA ARG A 262 -3.16 -23.77 -4.28
C ARG A 262 -3.47 -24.48 -5.60
N PHE A 263 -3.20 -23.87 -6.74
CA PHE A 263 -3.50 -24.41 -8.07
C PHE A 263 -2.24 -24.73 -8.89
N ASP A 264 -1.04 -24.53 -8.29
CA ASP A 264 0.26 -24.62 -8.96
C ASP A 264 0.26 -23.95 -10.36
N LYS A 265 -0.39 -22.79 -10.41
CA LYS A 265 -0.63 -22.07 -11.67
C LYS A 265 0.01 -20.70 -11.65
N ILE A 266 0.87 -20.43 -12.65
CA ILE A 266 1.26 -19.06 -12.98
C ILE A 266 0.02 -18.34 -13.52
N ILE A 267 -0.30 -17.19 -12.89
CA ILE A 267 -1.43 -16.36 -13.33
C ILE A 267 -0.95 -15.37 -14.37
N ASN A 268 0.16 -14.67 -14.06
CA ASN A 268 0.74 -13.66 -14.93
C ASN A 268 2.27 -13.79 -14.92
N GLU A 269 2.87 -13.49 -16.07
CA GLU A 269 4.30 -13.33 -16.25
C GLU A 269 4.53 -11.98 -16.93
N TYR A 270 5.36 -11.14 -16.32
CA TYR A 270 5.66 -9.80 -16.80
C TYR A 270 7.09 -9.78 -17.32
N LYS A 271 7.25 -9.34 -18.56
CA LYS A 271 8.54 -9.28 -19.27
C LYS A 271 8.94 -7.86 -19.59
N ALA A 272 10.23 -7.61 -19.58
CA ALA A 272 10.77 -6.33 -20.01
C ALA A 272 10.53 -6.13 -21.52
N LYS A 273 10.34 -4.87 -21.87
CA LYS A 273 10.27 -4.38 -23.25
C LYS A 273 11.54 -3.59 -23.53
N LYS A 274 12.05 -3.63 -24.73
CA LYS A 274 13.23 -2.89 -25.14
C LYS A 274 13.12 -1.41 -24.79
N GLY A 275 14.15 -0.84 -24.16
CA GLY A 275 14.16 0.58 -23.80
C GLY A 275 14.90 0.89 -22.49
N ASP A 276 16.09 0.30 -22.27
CA ASP A 276 16.97 0.71 -21.16
C ASP A 276 17.31 2.21 -21.26
N LEU A 277 16.72 3.01 -20.36
CA LEU A 277 16.84 4.47 -20.39
C LEU A 277 18.24 4.99 -20.06
N ILE A 278 19.06 4.16 -19.43
CA ILE A 278 20.44 4.54 -19.07
C ILE A 278 21.49 3.88 -19.97
N PHE A 279 21.05 3.30 -21.11
CA PHE A 279 21.91 2.80 -22.19
C PHE A 279 22.99 1.82 -21.71
N GLY A 280 22.64 0.88 -20.84
CA GLY A 280 23.57 -0.12 -20.31
C GLY A 280 24.60 0.41 -19.30
N LYS A 281 24.54 1.68 -18.89
CA LYS A 281 25.44 2.22 -17.87
C LYS A 281 25.39 1.41 -16.59
N PRO A 282 26.49 1.32 -15.82
CA PRO A 282 26.52 0.63 -14.54
C PRO A 282 25.41 1.09 -13.62
N LEU A 283 24.74 0.14 -12.98
CA LEU A 283 23.65 0.38 -12.04
C LEU A 283 23.92 -0.33 -10.72
N LEU A 284 23.84 0.41 -9.62
CA LEU A 284 23.87 -0.09 -8.25
C LEU A 284 22.49 0.10 -7.65
N VAL A 285 21.94 -0.94 -7.04
CA VAL A 285 20.67 -0.85 -6.28
C VAL A 285 20.97 -1.00 -4.80
N ILE A 286 20.52 -0.04 -3.99
CA ILE A 286 20.72 -0.07 -2.53
C ILE A 286 19.41 -0.45 -1.84
N VAL A 287 19.47 -1.46 -0.96
CA VAL A 287 18.33 -2.00 -0.23
C VAL A 287 18.62 -2.14 1.27
N ASN A 288 17.57 -2.23 2.08
CA ASN A 288 17.67 -2.57 3.51
C ASN A 288 16.41 -3.31 4.00
N GLY A 289 16.33 -3.62 5.29
CA GLY A 289 15.17 -4.29 5.90
C GLY A 289 13.84 -3.55 5.77
N GLY A 290 13.84 -2.27 5.39
CA GLY A 290 12.62 -1.51 5.05
C GLY A 290 12.27 -1.53 3.55
N SER A 291 13.05 -2.22 2.72
CA SER A 291 12.73 -2.46 1.31
C SER A 291 11.80 -3.67 1.21
N ALA A 292 10.55 -3.47 0.76
CA ALA A 292 9.53 -4.52 0.75
C ALA A 292 8.74 -4.57 -0.56
N SER A 293 8.15 -5.73 -0.88
CA SER A 293 7.16 -5.92 -1.95
C SER A 293 7.65 -5.40 -3.32
N ALA A 294 7.07 -4.31 -3.87
CA ALA A 294 7.47 -3.70 -5.14
C ALA A 294 8.98 -3.38 -5.20
N SER A 295 9.60 -2.96 -4.10
CA SER A 295 11.06 -2.75 -4.02
C SER A 295 11.83 -4.05 -4.22
N GLU A 296 11.31 -5.15 -3.69
CA GLU A 296 11.93 -6.47 -3.81
C GLU A 296 11.76 -7.04 -5.21
N ILE A 297 10.64 -6.72 -5.87
CA ILE A 297 10.42 -7.06 -7.29
C ILE A 297 11.48 -6.36 -8.15
N VAL A 298 11.67 -5.05 -7.98
CA VAL A 298 12.68 -4.27 -8.74
C VAL A 298 14.08 -4.81 -8.49
N ALA A 299 14.47 -4.93 -7.21
CA ALA A 299 15.81 -5.41 -6.86
C ALA A 299 16.06 -6.85 -7.34
N GLY A 300 15.10 -7.77 -7.13
CA GLY A 300 15.19 -9.16 -7.54
C GLY A 300 15.24 -9.32 -9.07
N ALA A 301 14.43 -8.56 -9.79
CA ALA A 301 14.44 -8.59 -11.25
C ALA A 301 15.77 -8.09 -11.82
N LEU A 302 16.29 -6.98 -11.33
CA LEU A 302 17.56 -6.42 -11.79
C LEU A 302 18.76 -7.32 -11.41
N GLN A 303 18.69 -7.99 -10.25
CA GLN A 303 19.68 -8.97 -9.82
C GLN A 303 19.69 -10.22 -10.71
N ASP A 304 18.52 -10.84 -10.90
CA ASP A 304 18.40 -12.11 -11.62
C ASP A 304 18.71 -11.96 -13.11
N ASN A 305 18.39 -10.80 -13.71
CA ASN A 305 18.81 -10.44 -15.08
C ASN A 305 20.26 -9.95 -15.17
N LYS A 306 21.03 -9.96 -14.06
CA LYS A 306 22.43 -9.50 -14.00
C LYS A 306 22.61 -8.04 -14.48
N ARG A 307 21.56 -7.22 -14.35
CA ARG A 307 21.59 -5.83 -14.80
C ARG A 307 22.21 -4.89 -13.77
N ALA A 308 22.06 -5.20 -12.48
CA ALA A 308 22.53 -4.35 -11.39
C ALA A 308 23.25 -5.16 -10.31
N ILE A 309 24.16 -4.46 -9.61
CA ILE A 309 24.72 -4.94 -8.34
C ILE A 309 23.76 -4.52 -7.23
N ILE A 310 23.41 -5.47 -6.37
CA ILE A 310 22.57 -5.18 -5.20
C ILE A 310 23.48 -5.02 -3.97
N LEU A 311 23.35 -3.90 -3.28
CA LEU A 311 24.13 -3.58 -2.09
C LEU A 311 23.20 -3.29 -0.91
N GLY A 312 23.55 -3.78 0.27
CA GLY A 312 22.83 -3.47 1.50
C GLY A 312 22.60 -4.67 2.39
N THR A 313 21.53 -4.62 3.17
CA THR A 313 21.12 -5.70 4.08
C THR A 313 19.95 -6.49 3.48
N LYS A 314 19.60 -7.62 4.10
CA LYS A 314 18.42 -8.41 3.73
C LYS A 314 17.16 -7.53 3.72
N THR A 315 16.36 -7.68 2.68
CA THR A 315 15.07 -7.00 2.52
C THR A 315 13.99 -7.62 3.41
N PHE A 316 12.80 -7.06 3.42
CA PHE A 316 11.71 -7.44 4.33
C PHE A 316 11.21 -8.87 4.07
N GLY A 317 11.06 -9.29 2.81
CA GLY A 317 10.56 -10.62 2.43
C GLY A 317 9.03 -10.66 2.27
N LYS A 318 8.42 -9.60 1.68
CA LYS A 318 6.99 -9.58 1.40
C LYS A 318 6.68 -10.07 -0.01
N GLY A 319 6.51 -11.39 -0.16
CA GLY A 319 6.20 -12.06 -1.43
C GLY A 319 4.72 -12.17 -1.76
N SER A 320 3.81 -11.69 -0.90
CA SER A 320 2.35 -11.82 -1.09
C SER A 320 1.76 -10.69 -1.94
N VAL A 321 0.84 -11.07 -2.85
CA VAL A 321 0.04 -10.15 -3.69
C VAL A 321 -1.29 -9.89 -3.02
N GLN A 322 -1.60 -8.64 -2.68
CA GLN A 322 -2.92 -8.23 -2.21
C GLN A 322 -3.74 -7.66 -3.35
N THR A 323 -4.98 -8.12 -3.45
CA THR A 323 -6.00 -7.57 -4.36
C THR A 323 -7.06 -6.85 -3.53
N LEU A 324 -7.49 -5.69 -4.00
CA LEU A 324 -8.59 -4.94 -3.41
C LEU A 324 -9.90 -5.33 -4.10
N PHE A 325 -10.89 -5.69 -3.30
CA PHE A 325 -12.25 -6.01 -3.73
C PHE A 325 -13.21 -5.00 -3.11
N PRO A 326 -13.63 -3.94 -3.84
CA PRO A 326 -14.65 -3.02 -3.36
C PRO A 326 -15.95 -3.78 -3.06
N LEU A 327 -16.60 -3.44 -1.95
CA LEU A 327 -17.87 -4.01 -1.52
C LEU A 327 -18.98 -2.99 -1.77
N GLU A 328 -19.76 -3.22 -2.81
CA GLU A 328 -20.83 -2.33 -3.24
C GLU A 328 -22.07 -2.51 -2.35
N LYS A 329 -22.69 -1.39 -1.95
CA LYS A 329 -24.01 -1.42 -1.33
C LYS A 329 -25.06 -1.65 -2.41
N SER A 330 -25.93 -2.63 -2.20
CA SER A 330 -27.08 -2.87 -3.09
C SER A 330 -28.13 -1.77 -2.88
N ASN A 331 -27.87 -0.57 -3.40
CA ASN A 331 -28.78 0.55 -3.29
C ASN A 331 -29.11 1.11 -4.68
N LEU A 332 -30.38 0.97 -5.09
CA LEU A 332 -30.89 1.48 -6.37
C LEU A 332 -30.73 3.01 -6.53
N PHE A 333 -30.63 3.74 -5.44
CA PHE A 333 -30.57 5.22 -5.44
C PHE A 333 -29.13 5.77 -5.33
N SER A 334 -28.15 4.90 -5.06
CA SER A 334 -26.72 5.30 -4.92
C SER A 334 -25.84 4.17 -5.46
N PRO A 335 -25.75 4.00 -6.77
CA PRO A 335 -25.06 2.86 -7.39
C PRO A 335 -23.52 2.85 -7.14
N ASN A 336 -22.96 3.90 -6.56
CA ASN A 336 -21.54 4.00 -6.24
C ASN A 336 -21.26 4.02 -4.73
N ASP A 337 -22.27 3.72 -3.90
CA ASP A 337 -22.06 3.67 -2.45
C ASP A 337 -21.41 2.32 -2.06
N LEU A 338 -20.33 2.38 -1.28
CA LEU A 338 -19.55 1.22 -0.88
C LEU A 338 -19.67 1.00 0.63
N TYR A 339 -19.68 -0.26 1.07
CA TYR A 339 -19.40 -0.59 2.46
C TYR A 339 -17.94 -0.31 2.82
N GLY A 340 -17.05 -0.41 1.83
CA GLY A 340 -15.61 -0.34 1.95
C GLY A 340 -14.96 -1.27 0.94
N ALA A 341 -13.85 -1.93 1.32
CA ALA A 341 -13.18 -2.91 0.48
C ALA A 341 -12.56 -4.04 1.31
N VAL A 342 -12.45 -5.21 0.73
CA VAL A 342 -11.61 -6.29 1.26
C VAL A 342 -10.27 -6.27 0.53
N LYS A 343 -9.21 -6.12 1.28
CA LYS A 343 -7.83 -6.34 0.84
C LYS A 343 -7.47 -7.78 1.16
N LEU A 344 -7.27 -8.61 0.14
CA LEU A 344 -7.11 -10.06 0.28
C LEU A 344 -5.84 -10.52 -0.42
N THR A 345 -5.09 -11.43 0.22
CA THR A 345 -3.95 -12.10 -0.40
C THR A 345 -4.46 -13.11 -1.44
N THR A 346 -4.12 -12.89 -2.71
CA THR A 346 -4.64 -13.68 -3.84
C THR A 346 -3.58 -14.45 -4.60
N ALA A 347 -2.30 -14.11 -4.44
CA ALA A 347 -1.19 -14.74 -5.13
C ALA A 347 0.14 -14.46 -4.40
N GLU A 348 1.21 -15.06 -4.90
CA GLU A 348 2.58 -14.82 -4.49
C GLU A 348 3.43 -14.33 -5.66
N TYR A 349 4.46 -13.51 -5.35
CA TYR A 349 5.46 -13.04 -6.31
C TYR A 349 6.64 -13.99 -6.41
N PHE A 350 7.14 -14.16 -7.63
CA PHE A 350 8.36 -14.91 -7.92
C PHE A 350 9.29 -14.08 -8.81
N THR A 351 10.55 -14.05 -8.45
CA THR A 351 11.59 -13.39 -9.25
C THR A 351 11.83 -14.15 -10.57
N PRO A 352 12.57 -13.60 -11.53
CA PRO A 352 12.89 -14.27 -12.80
C PRO A 352 13.52 -15.66 -12.64
N SER A 353 14.33 -15.87 -11.61
CA SER A 353 14.92 -17.17 -11.28
C SER A 353 13.93 -18.18 -10.68
N GLY A 354 12.68 -17.79 -10.43
CA GLY A 354 11.66 -18.63 -9.79
C GLY A 354 11.74 -18.67 -8.27
N ARG A 355 12.57 -17.84 -7.66
CA ARG A 355 12.66 -17.70 -6.21
C ARG A 355 11.47 -16.88 -5.70
N SER A 356 10.81 -17.33 -4.64
CA SER A 356 9.83 -16.52 -3.89
C SER A 356 10.54 -15.36 -3.19
N ILE A 357 9.87 -14.24 -3.14
CA ILE A 357 10.33 -13.04 -2.42
C ILE A 357 10.11 -13.25 -0.92
#